data_fa32d03ed77979d1a9be032153f1fddb
#
_entry.id   fa32d03ed77979d1a9be032153f1fddb
#
_cell.length_a   1.000
_cell.length_b   1.000
_cell.length_c   1.000
_cell.angle_alpha   90.00
_cell.angle_beta   90.00
_cell.angle_gamma   90.00
#
_symmetry.space_group_name_H-M   'P 1'
#
loop_
_entity.id
_entity.type
_entity.pdbx_description
1 polymer ?
#
loop_
_entity_poly.entity_id
_entity_poly.type
_entity_poly.pdbx_seq_one_letter_code
_entity_poly.pdbx_strand_id
1 'polypeptide(L)'
;MERCLHCMEIYDEEYDVCPYCGFQRGTPPDIKYHLYPGTVIADRYIVGTVIGHGGFGVTYVAWDTQLGIKTAIKEFYPVGLVSRSSQTMDLIHMGADSDQEYQAGIDRFLAEAKTIAQFNKESNIVHVYDYLRANNTAYIVMEYIEGETLESYLKQYPEEKMPVEMAVELAKKVAQALAVIHAGGTIHRDISPSNIMICENREIKILDFGAARLFTAEKSQSLSVILKPGYAPPEQYASRTRQDERTDLYALGAVLYRMVIGKVPPEALERTKEHDMTRPGILRQDLPSWVDRIIMKAMALDPAERFHNASEFEEALNRGVFFQKPEDTSSEREESATNIIMIVVWILLLIGIFYGVNWYTNLTVKPEWLIQLGG
;
A
#
# COMPACT_ATOMS: atom_id res chain seq x y z
N MET A 1 -13.26 2.84 -41.57
CA MET A 1 -12.63 3.20 -40.28
C MET A 1 -13.40 2.58 -39.14
N GLU A 2 -12.74 1.84 -38.27
CA GLU A 2 -13.33 1.11 -37.16
C GLU A 2 -12.58 1.39 -35.86
N ARG A 3 -13.25 1.26 -34.73
CA ARG A 3 -12.62 1.44 -33.40
C ARG A 3 -12.16 0.08 -32.86
N CYS A 4 -10.90 -0.01 -32.48
CA CYS A 4 -10.36 -1.18 -31.79
C CYS A 4 -11.04 -1.34 -30.43
N LEU A 5 -11.59 -2.52 -30.16
CA LEU A 5 -12.28 -2.81 -28.90
C LEU A 5 -11.32 -3.17 -27.74
N HIS A 6 -10.00 -3.08 -27.96
CA HIS A 6 -8.98 -3.25 -26.92
C HIS A 6 -8.31 -1.93 -26.54
N CYS A 7 -7.69 -1.22 -27.51
CA CYS A 7 -6.99 0.02 -27.22
C CYS A 7 -7.84 1.29 -27.43
N MET A 8 -9.04 1.15 -28.05
CA MET A 8 -9.97 2.24 -28.42
C MET A 8 -9.44 3.18 -29.53
N GLU A 9 -8.33 2.87 -30.17
CA GLU A 9 -7.82 3.62 -31.33
C GLU A 9 -8.65 3.33 -32.60
N ILE A 10 -8.69 4.32 -33.50
CA ILE A 10 -9.38 4.17 -34.80
C ILE A 10 -8.37 3.65 -35.83
N TYR A 11 -8.73 2.62 -36.58
CA TYR A 11 -7.92 2.04 -37.64
C TYR A 11 -8.77 1.71 -38.88
N ASP A 12 -8.09 1.35 -39.97
CA ASP A 12 -8.79 0.99 -41.21
C ASP A 12 -9.44 -0.38 -41.07
N GLU A 13 -10.72 -0.47 -41.41
CA GLU A 13 -11.52 -1.70 -41.35
C GLU A 13 -11.06 -2.84 -42.29
N GLU A 14 -10.16 -2.53 -43.23
CA GLU A 14 -9.51 -3.57 -44.05
C GLU A 14 -8.57 -4.48 -43.24
N TYR A 15 -8.12 -4.05 -42.05
CA TYR A 15 -7.29 -4.86 -41.18
C TYR A 15 -8.14 -5.66 -40.18
N ASP A 16 -7.91 -6.98 -40.12
CA ASP A 16 -8.52 -7.84 -39.10
C ASP A 16 -7.79 -7.74 -37.74
N VAL A 17 -6.56 -7.26 -37.74
CA VAL A 17 -5.71 -7.10 -36.55
C VAL A 17 -5.39 -5.61 -36.38
N CYS A 18 -5.67 -5.09 -35.21
CA CYS A 18 -5.36 -3.68 -34.89
C CYS A 18 -3.86 -3.41 -35.00
N PRO A 19 -3.42 -2.43 -35.83
CA PRO A 19 -2.01 -2.15 -36.03
C PRO A 19 -1.33 -1.49 -34.80
N TYR A 20 -2.13 -0.96 -33.87
CA TYR A 20 -1.61 -0.29 -32.66
C TYR A 20 -1.35 -1.25 -31.50
N CYS A 21 -2.22 -2.25 -31.29
CA CYS A 21 -2.13 -3.13 -30.12
C CYS A 21 -2.14 -4.63 -30.43
N GLY A 22 -2.31 -5.02 -31.69
CA GLY A 22 -2.34 -6.42 -32.09
C GLY A 22 -3.64 -7.18 -31.77
N PHE A 23 -4.68 -6.48 -31.31
CA PHE A 23 -5.97 -7.12 -31.01
C PHE A 23 -6.65 -7.58 -32.28
N GLN A 24 -7.08 -8.87 -32.32
CA GLN A 24 -7.81 -9.43 -33.45
C GLN A 24 -9.29 -9.15 -33.31
N ARG A 25 -9.89 -8.60 -34.38
CA ARG A 25 -11.34 -8.32 -34.45
C ARG A 25 -12.15 -9.60 -34.20
N GLY A 26 -13.23 -9.47 -33.43
CA GLY A 26 -14.14 -10.57 -33.13
C GLY A 26 -13.64 -11.55 -32.06
N THR A 27 -12.50 -11.28 -31.43
CA THR A 27 -12.03 -12.10 -30.30
C THR A 27 -13.09 -12.10 -29.19
N PRO A 28 -13.60 -13.30 -28.80
CA PRO A 28 -14.56 -13.40 -27.70
C PRO A 28 -13.90 -13.10 -26.35
N PRO A 29 -14.68 -12.81 -25.30
CA PRO A 29 -14.14 -12.65 -23.97
C PRO A 29 -13.60 -14.00 -23.44
N ASP A 30 -12.51 -13.94 -22.64
CA ASP A 30 -11.87 -15.14 -22.06
C ASP A 30 -12.80 -15.93 -21.13
N ILE A 31 -13.71 -15.25 -20.46
CA ILE A 31 -14.67 -15.84 -19.52
C ILE A 31 -16.09 -15.61 -20.03
N LYS A 32 -16.87 -16.68 -20.08
CA LYS A 32 -18.22 -16.70 -20.68
C LYS A 32 -19.21 -15.70 -20.09
N TYR A 33 -19.04 -15.28 -18.84
CA TYR A 33 -19.93 -14.32 -18.21
C TYR A 33 -19.52 -12.86 -18.44
N HIS A 34 -18.36 -12.60 -19.05
CA HIS A 34 -17.99 -11.25 -19.43
C HIS A 34 -18.83 -10.73 -20.58
N LEU A 35 -19.01 -9.42 -20.65
CA LEU A 35 -19.65 -8.79 -21.82
C LEU A 35 -18.76 -8.98 -23.05
N TYR A 36 -19.40 -9.20 -24.19
CA TYR A 36 -18.68 -9.28 -25.46
C TYR A 36 -18.16 -7.91 -25.86
N PRO A 37 -16.92 -7.81 -26.34
CA PRO A 37 -16.43 -6.57 -26.94
C PRO A 37 -17.37 -6.10 -28.05
N GLY A 38 -17.72 -4.80 -28.04
CA GLY A 38 -18.72 -4.21 -28.93
C GLY A 38 -20.14 -4.12 -28.32
N THR A 39 -20.39 -4.71 -27.14
CA THR A 39 -21.66 -4.51 -26.42
C THR A 39 -21.84 -3.03 -26.11
N VAL A 40 -23.06 -2.50 -26.36
CA VAL A 40 -23.41 -1.10 -26.07
C VAL A 40 -24.24 -1.05 -24.79
N ILE A 41 -23.82 -0.27 -23.82
CA ILE A 41 -24.54 -0.05 -22.56
C ILE A 41 -25.19 1.35 -22.62
N ALA A 42 -26.49 1.40 -22.30
CA ALA A 42 -27.29 2.61 -22.23
C ALA A 42 -27.20 3.49 -23.51
N ASP A 43 -27.12 2.87 -24.69
CA ASP A 43 -26.99 3.51 -26.01
C ASP A 43 -25.83 4.54 -26.11
N ARG A 44 -24.85 4.43 -25.20
CA ARG A 44 -23.76 5.40 -25.07
C ARG A 44 -22.37 4.78 -25.00
N TYR A 45 -22.21 3.73 -24.21
CA TYR A 45 -20.89 3.19 -23.91
C TYR A 45 -20.62 1.93 -24.72
N ILE A 46 -19.65 1.97 -25.61
CA ILE A 46 -19.19 0.79 -26.36
C ILE A 46 -18.16 0.06 -25.48
N VAL A 47 -18.50 -1.12 -25.00
CA VAL A 47 -17.65 -1.96 -24.17
C VAL A 47 -16.57 -2.61 -25.02
N GLY A 48 -15.35 -2.60 -24.53
CA GLY A 48 -14.21 -3.30 -25.11
C GLY A 48 -13.83 -4.55 -24.32
N THR A 49 -12.53 -4.84 -24.28
CA THR A 49 -11.99 -5.98 -23.54
C THR A 49 -11.96 -5.73 -22.03
N VAL A 50 -11.90 -6.82 -21.28
CA VAL A 50 -11.71 -6.79 -19.83
C VAL A 50 -10.30 -6.28 -19.49
N ILE A 51 -10.22 -5.36 -18.54
CA ILE A 51 -8.96 -4.84 -18.01
C ILE A 51 -8.74 -5.23 -16.53
N GLY A 52 -9.78 -5.77 -15.89
CA GLY A 52 -9.70 -6.29 -14.52
C GLY A 52 -10.97 -7.03 -14.13
N HIS A 53 -10.84 -8.01 -13.26
CA HIS A 53 -11.99 -8.73 -12.69
C HIS A 53 -11.68 -9.19 -11.26
N GLY A 54 -12.73 -9.33 -10.46
CA GLY A 54 -12.64 -9.78 -9.08
C GLY A 54 -13.95 -10.42 -8.61
N GLY A 55 -14.05 -10.77 -7.34
CA GLY A 55 -15.21 -11.44 -6.78
C GLY A 55 -16.54 -10.65 -6.86
N PHE A 56 -16.46 -9.31 -7.05
CA PHE A 56 -17.63 -8.43 -7.02
C PHE A 56 -17.87 -7.66 -8.31
N GLY A 57 -16.99 -7.77 -9.28
CA GLY A 57 -17.17 -7.01 -10.51
C GLY A 57 -16.15 -7.29 -11.59
N VAL A 58 -16.47 -6.81 -12.77
CA VAL A 58 -15.63 -6.87 -13.96
C VAL A 58 -15.42 -5.45 -14.48
N THR A 59 -14.19 -5.09 -14.77
CA THR A 59 -13.84 -3.79 -15.33
C THR A 59 -13.44 -3.96 -16.79
N TYR A 60 -14.02 -3.14 -17.64
CA TYR A 60 -13.79 -3.13 -19.08
C TYR A 60 -13.17 -1.81 -19.50
N VAL A 61 -12.33 -1.82 -20.52
CA VAL A 61 -12.09 -0.60 -21.29
C VAL A 61 -13.37 -0.29 -22.09
N ALA A 62 -13.70 0.98 -22.26
CA ALA A 62 -14.89 1.37 -23.02
C ALA A 62 -14.67 2.70 -23.73
N TRP A 63 -15.56 2.99 -24.70
CA TRP A 63 -15.62 4.27 -25.39
C TRP A 63 -16.95 4.96 -25.07
N ASP A 64 -16.89 6.18 -24.54
CA ASP A 64 -18.04 7.05 -24.41
C ASP A 64 -18.31 7.76 -25.73
N THR A 65 -19.42 7.39 -26.41
CA THR A 65 -19.75 7.95 -27.71
C THR A 65 -20.22 9.41 -27.67
N GLN A 66 -20.71 9.89 -26.53
CA GLN A 66 -21.15 11.27 -26.35
C GLN A 66 -19.99 12.22 -26.04
N LEU A 67 -19.09 11.80 -25.16
CA LEU A 67 -17.91 12.60 -24.81
C LEU A 67 -16.76 12.41 -25.79
N GLY A 68 -16.74 11.32 -26.56
CA GLY A 68 -15.66 11.02 -27.49
C GLY A 68 -14.36 10.68 -26.78
N ILE A 69 -14.42 9.99 -25.63
CA ILE A 69 -13.26 9.65 -24.81
C ILE A 69 -13.23 8.16 -24.45
N LYS A 70 -12.02 7.66 -24.24
CA LYS A 70 -11.74 6.35 -23.66
C LYS A 70 -12.04 6.39 -22.17
N THR A 71 -12.77 5.39 -21.67
CA THR A 71 -13.19 5.26 -20.28
C THR A 71 -12.95 3.84 -19.75
N ALA A 72 -13.04 3.66 -18.45
CA ALA A 72 -13.16 2.35 -17.81
C ALA A 72 -14.59 2.19 -17.28
N ILE A 73 -15.20 1.03 -17.48
CA ILE A 73 -16.52 0.72 -16.94
C ILE A 73 -16.40 -0.49 -16.02
N LYS A 74 -16.78 -0.29 -14.76
CA LYS A 74 -16.87 -1.36 -13.76
C LYS A 74 -18.30 -1.83 -13.63
N GLU A 75 -18.54 -3.12 -13.89
CA GLU A 75 -19.83 -3.78 -13.74
C GLU A 75 -19.92 -4.44 -12.37
N PHE A 76 -21.02 -4.28 -11.66
CA PHE A 76 -21.30 -5.07 -10.46
C PHE A 76 -21.67 -6.50 -10.86
N TYR A 77 -20.77 -7.44 -10.61
CA TYR A 77 -20.93 -8.85 -10.92
C TYR A 77 -20.46 -9.71 -9.74
N PRO A 78 -21.30 -9.94 -8.72
CA PRO A 78 -20.92 -10.80 -7.58
C PRO A 78 -20.89 -12.26 -8.03
N VAL A 79 -19.67 -12.78 -8.20
CA VAL A 79 -19.44 -14.15 -8.67
C VAL A 79 -20.10 -15.17 -7.73
N GLY A 80 -20.82 -16.13 -8.30
CA GLY A 80 -21.55 -17.17 -7.55
C GLY A 80 -22.96 -16.79 -7.12
N LEU A 81 -23.37 -15.51 -7.20
CA LEU A 81 -24.73 -15.06 -6.91
C LEU A 81 -25.55 -14.78 -8.16
N VAL A 82 -24.88 -14.51 -9.28
CA VAL A 82 -25.52 -14.19 -10.55
C VAL A 82 -24.93 -15.00 -11.71
N SER A 83 -25.70 -15.12 -12.77
CA SER A 83 -25.25 -15.61 -14.09
C SER A 83 -25.73 -14.64 -15.17
N ARG A 84 -25.04 -14.60 -16.32
CA ARG A 84 -25.45 -13.77 -17.46
C ARG A 84 -26.35 -14.54 -18.41
N SER A 85 -27.48 -13.95 -18.81
CA SER A 85 -28.30 -14.43 -19.88
C SER A 85 -27.55 -14.37 -21.21
N SER A 86 -27.54 -15.47 -21.95
CA SER A 86 -26.95 -15.51 -23.30
C SER A 86 -27.78 -14.78 -24.36
N GLN A 87 -29.04 -14.47 -24.05
CA GLN A 87 -29.98 -13.85 -24.99
C GLN A 87 -30.11 -12.34 -24.83
N THR A 88 -30.20 -11.87 -23.57
CA THR A 88 -30.49 -10.46 -23.25
C THR A 88 -29.35 -9.70 -22.61
N MET A 89 -28.23 -10.34 -22.29
CA MET A 89 -27.12 -9.81 -21.51
C MET A 89 -27.48 -9.47 -20.06
N ASP A 90 -28.73 -9.61 -19.66
CA ASP A 90 -29.15 -9.36 -18.27
C ASP A 90 -28.52 -10.33 -17.28
N LEU A 91 -28.25 -9.84 -16.07
CA LEU A 91 -27.90 -10.73 -14.98
C LEU A 91 -29.14 -11.39 -14.38
N ILE A 92 -29.03 -12.69 -14.17
CA ILE A 92 -30.06 -13.56 -13.60
C ILE A 92 -29.55 -14.04 -12.24
N HIS A 93 -30.36 -13.92 -11.22
CA HIS A 93 -30.03 -14.37 -9.86
C HIS A 93 -30.06 -15.90 -9.76
N MET A 94 -29.13 -16.44 -9.01
CA MET A 94 -29.05 -17.86 -8.69
C MET A 94 -29.61 -18.12 -7.29
N GLY A 95 -30.94 -18.17 -7.12
CA GLY A 95 -31.63 -18.49 -5.86
C GLY A 95 -32.82 -17.57 -5.55
N ALA A 96 -33.86 -18.12 -4.91
CA ALA A 96 -35.13 -17.39 -4.67
C ALA A 96 -35.05 -16.31 -3.56
N ASP A 97 -34.10 -16.44 -2.59
CA ASP A 97 -34.01 -15.54 -1.45
C ASP A 97 -32.97 -14.41 -1.65
N SER A 98 -32.28 -14.34 -2.81
CA SER A 98 -31.13 -13.47 -3.06
C SER A 98 -31.50 -12.10 -3.65
N ASP A 99 -32.75 -11.85 -4.02
CA ASP A 99 -33.12 -10.63 -4.78
C ASP A 99 -32.95 -9.36 -3.97
N GLN A 100 -33.43 -9.32 -2.72
CA GLN A 100 -33.26 -8.15 -1.85
C GLN A 100 -31.79 -7.88 -1.52
N GLU A 101 -31.00 -8.92 -1.34
CA GLU A 101 -29.58 -8.81 -1.05
C GLU A 101 -28.81 -8.28 -2.26
N TYR A 102 -29.12 -8.77 -3.43
CA TYR A 102 -28.52 -8.30 -4.66
C TYR A 102 -28.86 -6.83 -4.94
N GLN A 103 -30.12 -6.42 -4.76
CA GLN A 103 -30.52 -5.03 -4.91
C GLN A 103 -29.79 -4.13 -3.87
N ALA A 104 -29.66 -4.58 -2.63
CA ALA A 104 -28.85 -3.87 -1.63
C ALA A 104 -27.38 -3.79 -2.03
N GLY A 105 -26.81 -4.82 -2.68
CA GLY A 105 -25.47 -4.80 -3.26
C GLY A 105 -25.32 -3.76 -4.36
N ILE A 106 -26.27 -3.68 -5.28
CA ILE A 106 -26.34 -2.66 -6.33
C ILE A 106 -26.40 -1.26 -5.72
N ASP A 107 -27.24 -1.04 -4.69
CA ASP A 107 -27.37 0.26 -4.04
C ASP A 107 -26.08 0.70 -3.38
N ARG A 108 -25.38 -0.22 -2.70
CA ARG A 108 -24.06 0.06 -2.09
C ARG A 108 -23.00 0.35 -3.15
N PHE A 109 -22.99 -0.40 -4.26
CA PHE A 109 -22.08 -0.17 -5.37
C PHE A 109 -22.26 1.22 -6.00
N LEU A 110 -23.52 1.64 -6.19
CA LEU A 110 -23.82 3.00 -6.68
C LEU A 110 -23.55 4.07 -5.63
N ALA A 111 -23.72 3.79 -4.34
CA ALA A 111 -23.35 4.70 -3.26
C ALA A 111 -21.81 4.89 -3.18
N GLU A 112 -21.04 3.83 -3.45
CA GLU A 112 -19.58 3.92 -3.59
C GLU A 112 -19.20 4.90 -4.70
N ALA A 113 -19.79 4.77 -5.90
CA ALA A 113 -19.55 5.69 -7.00
C ALA A 113 -19.83 7.15 -6.62
N LYS A 114 -20.96 7.42 -5.92
CA LYS A 114 -21.29 8.76 -5.43
C LYS A 114 -20.27 9.29 -4.43
N THR A 115 -19.75 8.42 -3.57
CA THR A 115 -18.72 8.79 -2.61
C THR A 115 -17.41 9.15 -3.30
N ILE A 116 -16.96 8.33 -4.24
CA ILE A 116 -15.72 8.60 -5.01
C ILE A 116 -15.85 9.90 -5.82
N ALA A 117 -17.02 10.14 -6.44
CA ALA A 117 -17.27 11.33 -7.26
C ALA A 117 -17.09 12.66 -6.49
N GLN A 118 -17.22 12.67 -5.16
CA GLN A 118 -16.95 13.85 -4.33
C GLN A 118 -15.48 14.28 -4.41
N PHE A 119 -14.57 13.37 -4.76
CA PHE A 119 -13.14 13.58 -4.86
C PHE A 119 -12.65 13.81 -6.30
N ASN A 120 -13.54 14.05 -7.27
CA ASN A 120 -13.18 14.24 -8.69
C ASN A 120 -12.25 15.44 -8.97
N LYS A 121 -11.98 16.29 -7.97
CA LYS A 121 -10.99 17.38 -8.09
C LYS A 121 -9.57 16.95 -7.74
N GLU A 122 -9.43 15.76 -7.15
CA GLU A 122 -8.16 15.26 -6.61
C GLU A 122 -7.46 14.38 -7.65
N SER A 123 -6.27 14.78 -8.07
CA SER A 123 -5.52 14.10 -9.14
C SER A 123 -5.09 12.68 -8.77
N ASN A 124 -4.93 12.39 -7.47
CA ASN A 124 -4.48 11.10 -6.97
C ASN A 124 -5.61 10.11 -6.64
N ILE A 125 -6.84 10.46 -7.00
CA ILE A 125 -8.03 9.60 -6.84
C ILE A 125 -8.67 9.42 -8.21
N VAL A 126 -9.20 8.23 -8.50
CA VAL A 126 -9.87 7.94 -9.77
C VAL A 126 -11.10 8.83 -9.95
N HIS A 127 -11.26 9.43 -11.13
CA HIS A 127 -12.43 10.26 -11.45
C HIS A 127 -13.60 9.38 -11.89
N VAL A 128 -14.77 9.53 -11.26
CA VAL A 128 -16.03 8.92 -11.69
C VAL A 128 -16.78 9.89 -12.57
N TYR A 129 -17.07 9.48 -13.81
CA TYR A 129 -17.78 10.28 -14.78
C TYR A 129 -19.29 10.07 -14.71
N ASP A 130 -19.72 8.82 -14.48
CA ASP A 130 -21.14 8.45 -14.46
C ASP A 130 -21.35 7.16 -13.68
N TYR A 131 -22.59 6.89 -13.31
CA TYR A 131 -23.04 5.60 -12.78
C TYR A 131 -24.48 5.34 -13.19
N LEU A 132 -24.79 4.12 -13.55
CA LEU A 132 -26.09 3.78 -14.11
C LEU A 132 -26.52 2.34 -13.79
N ARG A 133 -27.82 2.08 -13.97
CA ARG A 133 -28.39 0.73 -13.92
C ARG A 133 -28.77 0.30 -15.34
N ALA A 134 -28.32 -0.86 -15.73
CA ALA A 134 -28.70 -1.54 -16.97
C ALA A 134 -28.49 -3.05 -16.81
N ASN A 135 -29.07 -3.88 -17.69
CA ASN A 135 -28.84 -5.31 -17.72
C ASN A 135 -29.05 -6.01 -16.36
N ASN A 136 -30.04 -5.56 -15.58
CA ASN A 136 -30.35 -6.01 -14.22
C ASN A 136 -29.13 -5.88 -13.25
N THR A 137 -28.21 -4.97 -13.51
CA THR A 137 -27.06 -4.67 -12.65
C THR A 137 -26.75 -3.17 -12.61
N ALA A 138 -25.59 -2.81 -12.12
CA ALA A 138 -25.12 -1.43 -12.10
C ALA A 138 -23.70 -1.33 -12.70
N TYR A 139 -23.43 -0.16 -13.24
CA TYR A 139 -22.15 0.20 -13.85
C TYR A 139 -21.64 1.50 -13.25
N ILE A 140 -20.32 1.57 -13.03
CA ILE A 140 -19.60 2.81 -12.70
C ILE A 140 -18.71 3.13 -13.90
N VAL A 141 -18.86 4.31 -14.47
CA VAL A 141 -18.03 4.83 -15.55
C VAL A 141 -16.99 5.76 -14.96
N MET A 142 -15.72 5.47 -15.20
CA MET A 142 -14.62 6.22 -14.63
C MET A 142 -13.53 6.51 -15.67
N GLU A 143 -12.59 7.37 -15.32
CA GLU A 143 -11.45 7.62 -16.18
C GLU A 143 -10.68 6.31 -16.46
N TYR A 144 -10.26 6.17 -17.73
CA TYR A 144 -9.30 5.17 -18.09
C TYR A 144 -7.90 5.70 -17.72
N ILE A 145 -7.19 4.98 -16.87
CA ILE A 145 -5.86 5.38 -16.41
C ILE A 145 -4.82 4.66 -17.25
N GLU A 146 -4.00 5.43 -17.98
CA GLU A 146 -2.85 4.88 -18.68
C GLU A 146 -1.71 4.65 -17.70
N GLY A 147 -1.40 3.37 -17.49
CA GLY A 147 -0.46 2.92 -16.48
C GLY A 147 -0.73 1.48 -16.06
N GLU A 148 -0.16 1.10 -14.95
CA GLU A 148 -0.31 -0.24 -14.41
C GLU A 148 -0.52 -0.22 -12.90
N THR A 149 -1.06 -1.29 -12.34
CA THR A 149 -1.21 -1.42 -10.88
C THR A 149 0.15 -1.51 -10.22
N LEU A 150 0.27 -1.01 -8.98
CA LEU A 150 1.49 -1.18 -8.18
C LEU A 150 1.86 -2.66 -8.04
N GLU A 151 0.88 -3.57 -8.03
CA GLU A 151 1.13 -5.01 -8.01
C GLU A 151 1.87 -5.50 -9.26
N SER A 152 1.46 -5.03 -10.46
CA SER A 152 2.16 -5.34 -11.72
C SER A 152 3.51 -4.62 -11.80
N TYR A 153 3.56 -3.37 -11.36
CA TYR A 153 4.78 -2.57 -11.35
C TYR A 153 5.89 -3.20 -10.49
N LEU A 154 5.54 -3.78 -9.34
CA LEU A 154 6.49 -4.46 -8.47
C LEU A 154 7.17 -5.67 -9.15
N LYS A 155 6.47 -6.37 -10.04
CA LYS A 155 7.04 -7.53 -10.78
C LYS A 155 8.21 -7.17 -11.70
N GLN A 156 8.39 -5.88 -12.02
CA GLN A 156 9.52 -5.40 -12.82
C GLN A 156 10.83 -5.31 -12.03
N TYR A 157 10.77 -5.38 -10.70
CA TYR A 157 11.93 -5.31 -9.83
C TYR A 157 12.45 -6.70 -9.44
N PRO A 158 13.76 -6.86 -9.26
CA PRO A 158 14.32 -8.10 -8.73
C PRO A 158 13.69 -8.46 -7.38
N GLU A 159 13.26 -9.71 -7.21
CA GLU A 159 12.54 -10.18 -6.02
C GLU A 159 11.32 -9.33 -5.65
N GLU A 160 10.78 -8.57 -6.60
CA GLU A 160 9.68 -7.61 -6.43
C GLU A 160 9.96 -6.54 -5.34
N LYS A 161 11.25 -6.25 -5.10
CA LYS A 161 11.74 -5.26 -4.14
C LYS A 161 12.04 -3.93 -4.83
N MET A 162 11.27 -2.92 -4.50
CA MET A 162 11.49 -1.57 -4.98
C MET A 162 12.64 -0.87 -4.22
N PRO A 163 13.38 0.08 -4.85
CA PRO A 163 14.25 1.00 -4.13
C PRO A 163 13.50 1.74 -3.02
N VAL A 164 14.13 1.85 -1.85
CA VAL A 164 13.48 2.38 -0.64
C VAL A 164 12.96 3.80 -0.85
N GLU A 165 13.74 4.65 -1.51
CA GLU A 165 13.39 6.05 -1.78
C GLU A 165 12.11 6.14 -2.64
N MET A 166 12.00 5.28 -3.66
CA MET A 166 10.80 5.23 -4.51
C MET A 166 9.59 4.72 -3.73
N ALA A 167 9.76 3.69 -2.90
CA ALA A 167 8.68 3.16 -2.07
C ALA A 167 8.17 4.22 -1.07
N VAL A 168 9.07 4.98 -0.48
CA VAL A 168 8.72 6.07 0.43
C VAL A 168 7.97 7.19 -0.30
N GLU A 169 8.44 7.61 -1.47
CA GLU A 169 7.75 8.65 -2.26
C GLU A 169 6.35 8.21 -2.70
N LEU A 170 6.17 6.96 -3.13
CA LEU A 170 4.85 6.43 -3.45
C LEU A 170 3.95 6.37 -2.21
N ALA A 171 4.47 5.90 -1.08
CA ALA A 171 3.70 5.86 0.18
C ALA A 171 3.27 7.27 0.64
N LYS A 172 4.09 8.30 0.44
CA LYS A 172 3.71 9.71 0.71
C LYS A 172 2.53 10.14 -0.15
N LYS A 173 2.58 9.90 -1.46
CA LYS A 173 1.48 10.24 -2.37
C LYS A 173 0.18 9.55 -1.98
N VAL A 174 0.25 8.26 -1.58
CA VAL A 174 -0.92 7.52 -1.08
C VAL A 174 -1.42 8.13 0.23
N ALA A 175 -0.53 8.49 1.17
CA ALA A 175 -0.92 9.12 2.42
C ALA A 175 -1.60 10.48 2.19
N GLN A 176 -1.13 11.29 1.25
CA GLN A 176 -1.77 12.56 0.86
C GLN A 176 -3.18 12.35 0.32
N ALA A 177 -3.37 11.38 -0.57
CA ALA A 177 -4.69 11.04 -1.09
C ALA A 177 -5.62 10.52 0.02
N LEU A 178 -5.11 9.69 0.95
CA LEU A 178 -5.88 9.23 2.11
C LEU A 178 -6.26 10.37 3.05
N ALA A 179 -5.39 11.36 3.25
CA ALA A 179 -5.72 12.54 4.07
C ALA A 179 -6.94 13.30 3.52
N VAL A 180 -7.03 13.43 2.19
CA VAL A 180 -8.19 14.06 1.52
C VAL A 180 -9.46 13.20 1.70
N ILE A 181 -9.36 11.88 1.48
CA ILE A 181 -10.48 10.94 1.65
C ILE A 181 -11.00 11.00 3.09
N HIS A 182 -10.12 10.96 4.08
CA HIS A 182 -10.46 11.00 5.50
C HIS A 182 -11.06 12.36 5.92
N ALA A 183 -10.53 13.47 5.40
CA ALA A 183 -11.11 14.79 5.61
C ALA A 183 -12.55 14.92 5.06
N GLY A 184 -12.88 14.16 4.00
CA GLY A 184 -14.24 13.99 3.49
C GLY A 184 -15.14 13.07 4.33
N GLY A 185 -14.68 12.61 5.50
CA GLY A 185 -15.45 11.73 6.40
C GLY A 185 -15.60 10.29 5.91
N THR A 186 -14.76 9.87 4.96
CA THR A 186 -14.80 8.55 4.34
C THR A 186 -13.51 7.77 4.62
N ILE A 187 -13.59 6.44 4.73
CA ILE A 187 -12.43 5.54 4.77
C ILE A 187 -12.45 4.62 3.56
N HIS A 188 -11.28 4.31 3.03
CA HIS A 188 -11.14 3.53 1.79
C HIS A 188 -11.39 2.04 1.99
N ARG A 189 -10.84 1.43 3.06
CA ARG A 189 -11.01 0.02 3.48
C ARG A 189 -10.40 -1.05 2.58
N ASP A 190 -9.80 -0.69 1.46
CA ASP A 190 -9.20 -1.65 0.52
C ASP A 190 -7.90 -1.15 -0.12
N ILE A 191 -7.08 -0.44 0.66
CA ILE A 191 -5.75 -0.04 0.22
C ILE A 191 -4.87 -1.28 0.04
N SER A 192 -4.35 -1.45 -1.17
CA SER A 192 -3.49 -2.58 -1.54
C SER A 192 -2.80 -2.30 -2.88
N PRO A 193 -1.74 -3.02 -3.25
CA PRO A 193 -1.04 -2.78 -4.51
C PRO A 193 -1.92 -2.90 -5.77
N SER A 194 -2.96 -3.72 -5.75
CA SER A 194 -3.88 -3.85 -6.89
C SER A 194 -4.87 -2.68 -7.03
N ASN A 195 -5.02 -1.84 -5.99
CA ASN A 195 -5.91 -0.68 -5.99
C ASN A 195 -5.14 0.66 -6.05
N ILE A 196 -3.85 0.60 -6.36
CA ILE A 196 -3.00 1.77 -6.60
C ILE A 196 -2.47 1.65 -8.02
N MET A 197 -2.81 2.59 -8.90
CA MET A 197 -2.24 2.70 -10.24
C MET A 197 -1.00 3.58 -10.22
N ILE A 198 0.00 3.19 -10.97
CA ILE A 198 1.17 4.01 -11.31
C ILE A 198 0.97 4.48 -12.74
N CYS A 199 0.77 5.78 -12.93
CA CYS A 199 0.63 6.39 -14.23
C CYS A 199 1.98 6.51 -14.95
N GLU A 200 1.98 6.70 -16.27
CA GLU A 200 3.21 6.89 -17.06
C GLU A 200 4.08 8.05 -16.57
N ASN A 201 3.46 9.13 -16.07
CA ASN A 201 4.14 10.30 -15.48
C ASN A 201 4.64 10.03 -14.02
N ARG A 202 4.55 8.80 -13.52
CA ARG A 202 4.85 8.40 -12.13
C ARG A 202 3.96 9.04 -11.06
N GLU A 203 2.83 9.62 -11.45
CA GLU A 203 1.78 9.94 -10.51
C GLU A 203 1.03 8.67 -10.10
N ILE A 204 0.34 8.73 -8.97
CA ILE A 204 -0.49 7.61 -8.51
C ILE A 204 -1.97 7.97 -8.62
N LYS A 205 -2.78 6.93 -8.78
CA LYS A 205 -4.23 7.05 -8.58
C LYS A 205 -4.74 5.91 -7.72
N ILE A 206 -5.49 6.26 -6.69
CA ILE A 206 -6.20 5.28 -5.85
C ILE A 206 -7.50 4.91 -6.57
N LEU A 207 -7.71 3.60 -6.68
CA LEU A 207 -8.92 3.00 -7.25
C LEU A 207 -9.87 2.58 -6.14
N ASP A 208 -11.02 2.09 -6.50
CA ASP A 208 -11.99 1.27 -5.77
C ASP A 208 -12.03 1.37 -4.25
N PHE A 209 -13.03 2.05 -3.72
CA PHE A 209 -13.37 2.03 -2.30
C PHE A 209 -14.05 0.69 -1.95
N GLY A 210 -13.68 0.08 -0.83
CA GLY A 210 -14.14 -1.26 -0.46
C GLY A 210 -15.59 -1.38 0.06
N ALA A 211 -16.48 -0.42 -0.25
CA ALA A 211 -17.85 -0.44 0.26
C ALA A 211 -18.69 -1.63 -0.24
N ALA A 212 -18.48 -2.09 -1.48
CA ALA A 212 -19.18 -3.24 -2.04
C ALA A 212 -18.82 -4.56 -1.33
N ARG A 213 -17.64 -4.66 -0.70
CA ARG A 213 -17.19 -5.87 0.01
C ARG A 213 -17.92 -6.11 1.32
N LEU A 214 -18.45 -5.08 1.95
CA LEU A 214 -19.20 -5.21 3.20
C LEU A 214 -20.52 -5.97 3.01
N PHE A 215 -21.02 -6.07 1.77
CA PHE A 215 -22.27 -6.77 1.46
C PHE A 215 -22.24 -8.27 1.79
N THR A 216 -21.14 -8.95 1.44
CA THR A 216 -21.00 -10.39 1.66
C THR A 216 -20.43 -10.73 3.03
N ALA A 217 -19.78 -9.78 3.69
CA ALA A 217 -19.19 -9.98 5.01
C ALA A 217 -20.22 -10.20 6.13
N GLU A 218 -21.43 -9.65 5.98
CA GLU A 218 -22.49 -9.80 6.98
C GLU A 218 -23.11 -11.21 7.04
N LYS A 219 -22.97 -12.03 5.99
CA LYS A 219 -23.60 -13.35 5.89
C LYS A 219 -22.69 -14.52 5.47
N SER A 220 -21.49 -14.27 4.92
CA SER A 220 -20.61 -15.38 4.56
C SER A 220 -19.88 -15.92 5.80
N GLN A 221 -19.88 -17.25 5.93
CA GLN A 221 -19.17 -17.96 7.01
C GLN A 221 -17.64 -17.82 6.94
N SER A 222 -17.09 -17.15 5.92
CA SER A 222 -15.65 -16.89 5.78
C SER A 222 -15.39 -15.47 5.28
N LEU A 223 -15.29 -14.52 6.21
CA LEU A 223 -14.81 -13.15 5.99
C LEU A 223 -13.43 -13.09 5.31
N SER A 224 -12.61 -14.12 5.50
CA SER A 224 -11.27 -14.25 4.91
C SER A 224 -11.25 -14.30 3.37
N VAL A 225 -12.37 -14.72 2.72
CA VAL A 225 -12.47 -14.77 1.24
C VAL A 225 -12.64 -13.37 0.63
N ILE A 226 -13.06 -12.40 1.42
CA ILE A 226 -13.45 -11.06 0.95
C ILE A 226 -12.35 -10.04 1.22
N LEU A 227 -11.60 -10.23 2.30
CA LEU A 227 -10.51 -9.35 2.69
C LEU A 227 -9.22 -9.74 1.97
N LYS A 228 -8.34 -8.78 1.74
CA LYS A 228 -7.01 -9.05 1.15
C LYS A 228 -6.06 -9.49 2.25
N PRO A 229 -5.64 -10.77 2.28
CA PRO A 229 -4.71 -11.26 3.28
C PRO A 229 -3.44 -10.40 3.35
N GLY A 230 -2.97 -10.13 4.57
CA GLY A 230 -1.79 -9.30 4.84
C GLY A 230 -2.03 -7.79 4.80
N TYR A 231 -3.06 -7.28 4.09
CA TYR A 231 -3.38 -5.85 4.03
C TYR A 231 -4.51 -5.45 4.98
N ALA A 232 -5.41 -6.37 5.30
CA ALA A 232 -6.54 -6.12 6.17
C ALA A 232 -6.13 -6.18 7.65
N PRO A 233 -6.39 -5.13 8.46
CA PRO A 233 -6.14 -5.13 9.90
C PRO A 233 -7.18 -5.96 10.67
N PRO A 234 -6.91 -6.30 11.97
CA PRO A 234 -7.78 -7.17 12.77
C PRO A 234 -9.23 -6.70 12.85
N GLU A 235 -9.45 -5.38 12.92
CA GLU A 235 -10.80 -4.80 13.04
C GLU A 235 -11.67 -5.00 11.79
N GLN A 236 -11.09 -5.32 10.64
CA GLN A 236 -11.87 -5.66 9.43
C GLN A 236 -12.42 -7.09 9.46
N TYR A 237 -11.81 -7.99 10.24
CA TYR A 237 -12.28 -9.36 10.39
C TYR A 237 -13.43 -9.50 11.40
N ALA A 238 -13.66 -8.47 12.21
CA ALA A 238 -14.68 -8.48 13.25
C ALA A 238 -15.88 -7.60 12.86
N SER A 239 -17.05 -8.22 12.64
CA SER A 239 -18.26 -7.55 12.14
C SER A 239 -18.82 -6.43 13.04
N ARG A 240 -18.39 -6.33 14.30
CA ARG A 240 -18.86 -5.33 15.28
C ARG A 240 -17.82 -4.32 15.70
N THR A 241 -16.62 -4.38 15.16
CA THR A 241 -15.54 -3.45 15.52
C THR A 241 -15.66 -2.18 14.69
N ARG A 242 -15.56 -1.02 15.33
CA ARG A 242 -15.57 0.26 14.65
C ARG A 242 -14.28 0.40 13.84
N GLN A 243 -14.43 0.64 12.54
CA GLN A 243 -13.35 0.99 11.63
C GLN A 243 -13.27 2.52 11.52
N ASP A 244 -12.06 3.05 11.50
CA ASP A 244 -11.78 4.46 11.26
C ASP A 244 -10.57 4.61 10.31
N GLU A 245 -10.07 5.83 10.15
CA GLU A 245 -8.95 6.15 9.25
C GLU A 245 -7.69 5.30 9.51
N ARG A 246 -7.48 4.83 10.74
CA ARG A 246 -6.35 3.97 11.12
C ARG A 246 -6.38 2.59 10.45
N THR A 247 -7.54 2.16 9.97
CA THR A 247 -7.72 0.96 9.14
C THR A 247 -6.92 1.11 7.83
N ASP A 248 -7.05 2.25 7.16
CA ASP A 248 -6.32 2.53 5.92
C ASP A 248 -4.82 2.72 6.16
N LEU A 249 -4.44 3.27 7.32
CA LEU A 249 -3.03 3.47 7.67
C LEU A 249 -2.29 2.15 7.92
N TYR A 250 -2.98 1.14 8.50
CA TYR A 250 -2.44 -0.22 8.56
C TYR A 250 -2.20 -0.77 7.17
N ALA A 251 -3.20 -0.66 6.28
CA ALA A 251 -3.10 -1.14 4.91
C ALA A 251 -1.99 -0.43 4.13
N LEU A 252 -1.80 0.90 4.32
CA LEU A 252 -0.68 1.64 3.74
C LEU A 252 0.67 1.17 4.28
N GLY A 253 0.77 0.88 5.58
CA GLY A 253 1.95 0.24 6.18
C GLY A 253 2.28 -1.10 5.55
N ALA A 254 1.24 -1.92 5.28
CA ALA A 254 1.37 -3.21 4.60
C ALA A 254 1.79 -3.05 3.12
N VAL A 255 1.30 -2.03 2.43
CA VAL A 255 1.76 -1.68 1.07
C VAL A 255 3.23 -1.26 1.09
N LEU A 256 3.65 -0.41 2.03
CA LEU A 256 5.05 -0.01 2.17
C LEU A 256 5.94 -1.22 2.47
N TYR A 257 5.52 -2.12 3.39
CA TYR A 257 6.20 -3.39 3.64
C TYR A 257 6.36 -4.20 2.35
N ARG A 258 5.26 -4.38 1.59
CA ARG A 258 5.25 -5.13 0.32
C ARG A 258 6.24 -4.55 -0.69
N MET A 259 6.28 -3.23 -0.84
CA MET A 259 7.20 -2.54 -1.73
C MET A 259 8.67 -2.75 -1.37
N VAL A 260 9.01 -2.69 -0.08
CA VAL A 260 10.42 -2.77 0.34
C VAL A 260 10.89 -4.20 0.58
N ILE A 261 10.02 -5.13 0.96
CA ILE A 261 10.39 -6.53 1.26
C ILE A 261 10.16 -7.47 0.06
N GLY A 262 9.28 -7.09 -0.88
CA GLY A 262 8.93 -7.92 -2.03
C GLY A 262 7.97 -9.07 -1.73
N LYS A 263 7.44 -9.16 -0.50
CA LYS A 263 6.50 -10.20 -0.06
C LYS A 263 5.31 -9.58 0.62
N VAL A 264 4.16 -10.23 0.52
CA VAL A 264 2.97 -9.87 1.30
C VAL A 264 3.29 -10.10 2.79
N PRO A 265 2.96 -9.14 3.68
CA PRO A 265 3.15 -9.36 5.11
C PRO A 265 2.24 -10.46 5.65
N PRO A 266 2.55 -11.06 6.81
CA PRO A 266 1.69 -12.04 7.48
C PRO A 266 0.30 -11.47 7.76
N GLU A 267 -0.73 -12.31 7.68
CA GLU A 267 -2.10 -11.92 8.01
C GLU A 267 -2.21 -11.43 9.46
N ALA A 268 -3.03 -10.40 9.67
CA ALA A 268 -3.20 -9.81 10.99
C ALA A 268 -3.70 -10.81 12.04
N LEU A 269 -4.54 -11.77 11.63
CA LEU A 269 -5.05 -12.81 12.53
C LEU A 269 -4.03 -13.88 12.92
N GLU A 270 -2.99 -14.07 12.11
CA GLU A 270 -1.89 -15.00 12.41
C GLU A 270 -0.85 -14.39 13.36
N ARG A 271 -0.88 -13.06 13.54
CA ARG A 271 0.02 -12.31 14.40
C ARG A 271 -0.52 -12.23 15.82
N THR A 272 0.33 -12.46 16.81
CA THR A 272 0.03 -12.30 18.23
C THR A 272 1.07 -11.40 18.88
N LYS A 273 0.83 -10.92 20.11
CA LYS A 273 1.84 -10.14 20.86
C LYS A 273 3.14 -10.94 21.11
N GLU A 274 3.05 -12.25 21.14
CA GLU A 274 4.19 -13.16 21.38
C GLU A 274 4.88 -13.58 20.06
N HIS A 275 4.10 -13.67 18.97
CA HIS A 275 4.56 -14.07 17.64
C HIS A 275 4.14 -13.02 16.62
N ASP A 276 4.78 -11.85 16.69
CA ASP A 276 4.58 -10.79 15.71
C ASP A 276 5.39 -11.05 14.44
N MET A 277 5.15 -10.23 13.41
CA MET A 277 5.89 -10.33 12.16
C MET A 277 7.38 -10.02 12.36
N THR A 278 8.23 -10.69 11.60
CA THR A 278 9.66 -10.35 11.54
C THR A 278 9.84 -8.92 11.07
N ARG A 279 10.63 -8.15 11.80
CA ARG A 279 10.89 -6.75 11.46
C ARG A 279 11.49 -6.60 10.06
N PRO A 280 10.99 -5.64 9.25
CA PRO A 280 11.52 -5.39 7.90
C PRO A 280 13.02 -5.23 7.83
N GLY A 281 13.64 -4.54 8.79
CA GLY A 281 15.10 -4.32 8.86
C GLY A 281 15.93 -5.61 9.06
N ILE A 282 15.32 -6.69 9.57
CA ILE A 282 15.97 -8.00 9.64
C ILE A 282 15.93 -8.70 8.28
N LEU A 283 14.83 -8.54 7.54
CA LEU A 283 14.62 -9.16 6.23
C LEU A 283 15.37 -8.43 5.11
N ARG A 284 15.62 -7.12 5.28
CA ARG A 284 16.33 -6.27 4.35
C ARG A 284 17.32 -5.39 5.10
N GLN A 285 18.62 -5.78 5.08
CA GLN A 285 19.67 -5.14 5.90
C GLN A 285 19.98 -3.69 5.49
N ASP A 286 19.77 -3.32 4.22
CA ASP A 286 19.95 -1.95 3.72
C ASP A 286 18.74 -1.05 3.98
N LEU A 287 17.68 -1.56 4.64
CA LEU A 287 16.50 -0.78 4.96
C LEU A 287 16.82 0.21 6.11
N PRO A 288 16.64 1.52 5.89
CA PRO A 288 16.84 2.50 6.96
C PRO A 288 15.96 2.20 8.18
N SER A 289 16.54 2.28 9.37
CA SER A 289 15.87 1.93 10.63
C SER A 289 14.59 2.75 10.89
N TRP A 290 14.49 3.94 10.32
CA TRP A 290 13.28 4.77 10.44
C TRP A 290 12.13 4.25 9.58
N VAL A 291 12.40 3.67 8.38
CA VAL A 291 11.37 3.02 7.54
C VAL A 291 10.83 1.78 8.25
N ASP A 292 11.73 0.95 8.82
CA ASP A 292 11.35 -0.21 9.63
C ASP A 292 10.41 0.18 10.77
N ARG A 293 10.72 1.25 11.52
CA ARG A 293 9.87 1.74 12.61
C ARG A 293 8.51 2.26 12.14
N ILE A 294 8.46 2.96 10.99
CA ILE A 294 7.20 3.45 10.42
C ILE A 294 6.31 2.26 10.04
N ILE A 295 6.84 1.25 9.36
CA ILE A 295 6.09 0.05 8.99
C ILE A 295 5.55 -0.65 10.25
N MET A 296 6.40 -0.87 11.25
CA MET A 296 5.99 -1.54 12.49
C MET A 296 4.91 -0.75 13.25
N LYS A 297 5.04 0.59 13.32
CA LYS A 297 4.01 1.44 13.94
C LYS A 297 2.70 1.41 13.15
N ALA A 298 2.75 1.56 11.84
CA ALA A 298 1.55 1.55 11.00
C ALA A 298 0.81 0.21 11.10
N MET A 299 1.55 -0.90 11.12
CA MET A 299 1.01 -2.25 11.17
C MET A 299 0.82 -2.80 12.59
N ALA A 300 0.81 -1.96 13.63
CA ALA A 300 0.45 -2.40 14.98
C ALA A 300 -0.95 -3.02 15.00
N LEU A 301 -1.13 -4.12 15.76
CA LEU A 301 -2.42 -4.81 15.83
C LEU A 301 -3.49 -3.97 16.52
N ASP A 302 -3.09 -3.24 17.57
CA ASP A 302 -3.97 -2.28 18.25
C ASP A 302 -4.01 -0.97 17.45
N PRO A 303 -5.20 -0.50 17.00
CA PRO A 303 -5.33 0.78 16.33
C PRO A 303 -4.81 1.97 17.15
N ALA A 304 -4.82 1.89 18.49
CA ALA A 304 -4.34 2.97 19.35
C ALA A 304 -2.81 3.16 19.27
N GLU A 305 -2.07 2.13 18.88
CA GLU A 305 -0.60 2.16 18.72
C GLU A 305 -0.15 2.64 17.33
N ARG A 306 -1.09 2.81 16.38
CA ARG A 306 -0.82 3.28 15.01
C ARG A 306 -0.66 4.80 14.96
N PHE A 307 -0.42 5.31 13.75
CA PHE A 307 -0.56 6.73 13.45
C PHE A 307 -2.02 7.15 13.62
N HIS A 308 -2.26 8.37 14.09
CA HIS A 308 -3.62 8.85 14.34
C HIS A 308 -4.35 9.22 13.05
N ASN A 309 -3.62 9.73 12.06
CA ASN A 309 -4.16 10.16 10.76
C ASN A 309 -3.10 10.06 9.67
N ALA A 310 -3.53 10.24 8.42
CA ALA A 310 -2.66 10.13 7.25
C ALA A 310 -1.59 11.24 7.20
N SER A 311 -1.87 12.42 7.73
CA SER A 311 -0.90 13.52 7.80
C SER A 311 0.24 13.21 8.77
N GLU A 312 -0.04 12.58 9.92
CA GLU A 312 1.01 12.11 10.85
C GLU A 312 1.89 11.03 10.19
N PHE A 313 1.29 10.12 9.43
CA PHE A 313 2.02 9.10 8.69
C PHE A 313 2.94 9.75 7.63
N GLU A 314 2.42 10.68 6.82
CA GLU A 314 3.19 11.43 5.83
C GLU A 314 4.34 12.21 6.47
N GLU A 315 4.06 12.92 7.58
CA GLU A 315 5.08 13.67 8.30
C GLU A 315 6.21 12.76 8.81
N ALA A 316 5.88 11.54 9.28
CA ALA A 316 6.86 10.55 9.69
C ALA A 316 7.76 10.12 8.53
N LEU A 317 7.20 9.94 7.32
CA LEU A 317 7.97 9.65 6.11
C LEU A 317 8.87 10.84 5.70
N ASN A 318 8.36 12.08 5.82
CA ASN A 318 9.13 13.28 5.49
C ASN A 318 10.28 13.54 6.46
N ARG A 319 10.08 13.24 7.75
CA ARG A 319 11.05 13.46 8.82
C ARG A 319 11.99 12.27 9.05
N GLY A 320 12.11 11.34 8.15
CA GLY A 320 12.83 10.06 8.32
C GLY A 320 14.10 10.09 9.19
N VAL A 321 14.78 11.24 9.22
CA VAL A 321 15.95 11.52 10.07
C VAL A 321 15.61 11.58 11.58
N PHE A 322 14.38 11.94 11.98
CA PHE A 322 14.01 12.13 13.39
C PHE A 322 13.71 10.82 14.13
N PHE A 323 13.50 9.72 13.40
CA PHE A 323 13.40 8.39 14.03
C PHE A 323 14.75 7.70 14.22
N GLN A 324 15.86 8.29 13.79
CA GLN A 324 17.13 7.91 14.34
C GLN A 324 17.10 8.30 15.82
N LYS A 325 16.93 7.32 16.70
CA LYS A 325 17.41 7.43 18.07
C LYS A 325 18.83 7.97 17.92
N PRO A 326 19.25 9.05 18.62
CA PRO A 326 20.66 9.40 18.63
C PRO A 326 21.38 8.08 18.89
N GLU A 327 22.25 7.69 17.97
CA GLU A 327 23.08 6.50 18.14
C GLU A 327 23.52 6.53 19.58
N ASP A 328 23.33 5.43 20.28
CA ASP A 328 23.53 5.38 21.71
C ASP A 328 24.97 5.82 21.98
N THR A 329 25.17 7.12 22.17
CA THR A 329 26.44 7.70 22.56
C THR A 329 26.83 7.24 23.98
N SER A 330 26.03 6.33 24.58
CA SER A 330 26.40 5.62 25.79
C SER A 330 27.58 4.68 25.56
N SER A 331 27.68 3.99 24.41
CA SER A 331 28.84 3.14 24.12
C SER A 331 30.09 3.98 23.82
N GLU A 332 29.98 5.08 23.07
CA GLU A 332 31.10 6.00 22.86
C GLU A 332 31.45 6.80 24.16
N ARG A 333 30.48 7.13 25.02
CA ARG A 333 30.73 7.73 26.32
C ARG A 333 31.37 6.74 27.29
N GLU A 334 30.95 5.47 27.30
CA GLU A 334 31.60 4.44 28.12
C GLU A 334 33.01 4.13 27.62
N GLU A 335 33.23 4.05 26.31
CA GLU A 335 34.57 3.84 25.73
C GLU A 335 35.47 5.08 25.91
N SER A 336 34.94 6.28 25.77
CA SER A 336 35.66 7.52 26.07
C SER A 336 35.94 7.67 27.57
N ALA A 337 35.03 7.33 28.47
CA ALA A 337 35.23 7.36 29.92
C ALA A 337 36.27 6.31 30.36
N THR A 338 36.23 5.11 29.80
CA THR A 338 37.23 4.05 30.09
C THR A 338 38.63 4.47 29.60
N ASN A 339 38.74 5.08 28.44
CA ASN A 339 39.98 5.59 27.91
C ASN A 339 40.54 6.75 28.76
N ILE A 340 39.71 7.67 29.24
CA ILE A 340 40.12 8.76 30.16
C ILE A 340 40.58 8.17 31.51
N ILE A 341 39.89 7.21 32.08
CA ILE A 341 40.28 6.54 33.32
C ILE A 341 41.62 5.84 33.14
N MET A 342 41.85 5.12 32.05
CA MET A 342 43.14 4.49 31.74
C MET A 342 44.25 5.49 31.62
N ILE A 343 44.04 6.63 30.98
CA ILE A 343 45.06 7.71 30.87
C ILE A 343 45.40 8.30 32.25
N VAL A 344 44.39 8.55 33.10
CA VAL A 344 44.60 9.03 34.46
C VAL A 344 45.38 8.03 35.31
N VAL A 345 45.06 6.73 35.21
CA VAL A 345 45.82 5.68 35.91
C VAL A 345 47.26 5.61 35.45
N TRP A 346 47.54 5.72 34.16
CA TRP A 346 48.90 5.77 33.64
C TRP A 346 49.68 6.99 34.12
N ILE A 347 49.06 8.17 34.17
CA ILE A 347 49.67 9.40 34.70
C ILE A 347 50.02 9.23 36.19
N LEU A 348 49.11 8.68 36.98
CA LEU A 348 49.38 8.44 38.41
C LEU A 348 50.51 7.42 38.65
N LEU A 349 50.58 6.36 37.82
CA LEU A 349 51.69 5.40 37.85
C LEU A 349 53.04 6.06 37.52
N LEU A 350 53.09 6.92 36.49
CA LEU A 350 54.30 7.65 36.12
C LEU A 350 54.75 8.64 37.23
N ILE A 351 53.80 9.32 37.87
CA ILE A 351 54.06 10.20 39.03
C ILE A 351 54.61 9.37 40.20
N GLY A 352 54.01 8.22 40.50
CA GLY A 352 54.46 7.32 41.55
C GLY A 352 55.89 6.78 41.32
N ILE A 353 56.21 6.42 40.07
CA ILE A 353 57.57 6.01 39.66
C ILE A 353 58.54 7.17 39.82
N PHE A 354 58.18 8.37 39.38
CA PHE A 354 59.05 9.57 39.48
C PHE A 354 59.38 9.90 40.94
N TYR A 355 58.36 9.89 41.81
CA TYR A 355 58.63 10.16 43.26
C TYR A 355 59.35 8.97 43.92
N GLY A 356 59.08 7.74 43.53
CA GLY A 356 59.80 6.57 44.02
C GLY A 356 61.31 6.56 43.66
N VAL A 357 61.61 6.90 42.40
CA VAL A 357 63.00 7.07 41.91
C VAL A 357 63.67 8.21 42.61
N ASN A 358 63.02 9.35 42.77
CA ASN A 358 63.60 10.52 43.46
C ASN A 358 63.85 10.25 44.97
N TRP A 359 62.94 9.53 45.64
CA TRP A 359 63.10 9.09 47.02
C TRP A 359 64.29 8.14 47.13
N TYR A 360 64.39 7.13 46.21
CA TYR A 360 65.49 6.17 46.20
C TYR A 360 66.82 6.83 45.93
N THR A 361 66.93 7.79 45.00
CA THR A 361 68.20 8.54 44.75
C THR A 361 68.60 9.41 45.93
N ASN A 362 67.67 10.02 46.63
CA ASN A 362 67.96 10.81 47.84
C ASN A 362 68.37 9.93 49.03
N LEU A 363 67.96 8.66 49.06
CA LEU A 363 68.42 7.70 50.07
C LEU A 363 69.79 7.12 49.78
N THR A 364 70.18 7.03 48.51
CA THR A 364 71.46 6.42 48.11
C THR A 364 72.61 7.42 47.96
N VAL A 365 72.32 8.71 47.80
CA VAL A 365 73.34 9.74 47.76
C VAL A 365 73.54 10.26 49.17
N LYS A 366 74.51 9.67 49.91
CA LYS A 366 74.99 10.25 51.14
C LYS A 366 75.74 11.57 50.76
N PRO A 367 75.45 12.68 51.44
CA PRO A 367 76.20 13.92 51.20
C PRO A 367 77.68 13.74 51.61
N GLU A 368 78.55 14.03 50.70
CA GLU A 368 80.06 13.90 50.92
C GLU A 368 80.61 14.62 52.16
N TRP A 369 79.84 15.55 52.75
CA TRP A 369 80.24 16.26 53.98
C TRP A 369 80.24 15.39 55.26
N LEU A 370 79.63 14.20 55.25
CA LEU A 370 79.57 13.28 56.36
C LEU A 370 80.83 12.36 56.45
N ILE A 371 81.78 12.44 55.48
CA ILE A 371 83.01 11.64 55.44
C ILE A 371 84.15 12.38 56.11
N GLN A 372 84.03 13.68 56.43
CA GLN A 372 85.15 14.51 57.03
C GLN A 372 85.10 14.61 58.56
N LEU A 373 84.24 13.90 59.28
CA LEU A 373 84.15 13.99 60.74
C LEU A 373 84.54 12.69 61.45
N GLY A 374 85.29 11.83 60.81
CA GLY A 374 85.83 10.61 61.40
C GLY A 374 87.31 10.36 61.11
N GLY A 375 88.16 11.28 61.66
CA GLY A 375 89.62 11.14 61.67
C GLY A 375 90.20 11.86 62.81
#